data_c20ca65921714a5cdd5bf5af1532e875
#
_entry.id   c20ca65921714a5cdd5bf5af1532e875
#
_cell.length_a   1.000
_cell.length_b   1.000
_cell.length_c   1.000
_cell.angle_alpha   90.00
_cell.angle_beta   90.00
_cell.angle_gamma   90.00
#
_symmetry.space_group_name_H-M   'P 1'
#
loop_
_entity.id
_entity.type
_entity.pdbx_description
1 polymer ?
#
loop_
_entity_poly.entity_id
_entity_poly.type
_entity_poly.pdbx_seq_one_letter_code
_entity_poly.pdbx_strand_id
1 'polypeptide(L)'
;MKTALNGRVVAITGGARGIGLASAKAFIAVGAKVAIGDLDADLAKHVAAGISGEMVALPLDVTSPQSFGTFLDDAERALGPLDILVNNAGVMLTGEFLTESRAAEDKMVDINLRGVILGCKLAAERFKQRHGGSIINIASMGGVGGFPGVATYCATKFGVVGLTYALREELRPHNIHVCAILPGVVHTELSADLQLSKAVANFVSAEPEDIAAAVVGAARTHRAMSYVPRKLRLVFRTASSMPERPRRFLARVTRAEQAFLAMDQATRDAYHARATASGSSEGRPGEQRGGR
;
A
#
# COMPACT_ATOMS: atom_id res chain seq x y z
N MET A 1 20.73 -8.40 14.90
CA MET A 1 20.08 -9.74 14.90
C MET A 1 18.85 -9.67 14.02
N LYS A 2 18.46 -10.75 13.31
CA LYS A 2 17.19 -10.77 12.56
C LYS A 2 16.06 -11.14 13.52
N THR A 3 14.95 -10.40 13.51
CA THR A 3 13.77 -10.69 14.33
C THR A 3 13.12 -12.00 13.88
N ALA A 4 12.85 -12.91 14.82
CA ALA A 4 12.05 -14.10 14.56
C ALA A 4 10.59 -13.70 14.30
N LEU A 5 9.95 -14.29 13.29
CA LEU A 5 8.56 -13.98 12.91
C LEU A 5 7.58 -15.10 13.24
N ASN A 6 8.08 -16.27 13.64
CA ASN A 6 7.24 -17.37 14.07
C ASN A 6 6.37 -16.98 15.27
N GLY A 7 5.07 -17.20 15.18
CA GLY A 7 4.07 -16.83 16.19
C GLY A 7 3.75 -15.33 16.28
N ARG A 8 4.39 -14.44 15.49
CA ARG A 8 4.07 -13.02 15.47
C ARG A 8 2.74 -12.74 14.79
N VAL A 9 1.98 -11.82 15.32
CA VAL A 9 0.68 -11.39 14.79
C VAL A 9 0.88 -10.23 13.83
N VAL A 10 0.41 -10.40 12.60
CA VAL A 10 0.56 -9.45 11.50
C VAL A 10 -0.82 -9.04 10.99
N ALA A 11 -1.12 -7.75 10.96
CA ALA A 11 -2.29 -7.19 10.31
C ALA A 11 -1.89 -6.57 8.96
N ILE A 12 -2.65 -6.87 7.89
CA ILE A 12 -2.36 -6.40 6.51
C ILE A 12 -3.62 -5.77 5.95
N THR A 13 -3.54 -4.50 5.54
CA THR A 13 -4.66 -3.80 4.87
C THR A 13 -4.63 -4.06 3.36
N GLY A 14 -5.80 -4.22 2.72
CA GLY A 14 -5.90 -4.57 1.31
C GLY A 14 -5.33 -5.97 1.02
N GLY A 15 -5.70 -6.93 1.87
CA GLY A 15 -5.10 -8.27 1.90
C GLY A 15 -5.72 -9.30 0.96
N ALA A 16 -6.84 -8.98 0.29
CA ALA A 16 -7.56 -9.95 -0.53
C ALA A 16 -6.92 -10.25 -1.90
N ARG A 17 -6.00 -9.40 -2.36
CA ARG A 17 -5.38 -9.53 -3.70
C ARG A 17 -3.97 -8.93 -3.75
N GLY A 18 -3.27 -9.17 -4.88
CA GLY A 18 -1.99 -8.52 -5.23
C GLY A 18 -0.91 -8.65 -4.15
N ILE A 19 -0.25 -7.52 -3.84
CA ILE A 19 0.86 -7.44 -2.87
C ILE A 19 0.40 -7.85 -1.46
N GLY A 20 -0.82 -7.46 -1.06
CA GLY A 20 -1.36 -7.79 0.27
C GLY A 20 -1.50 -9.28 0.47
N LEU A 21 -2.11 -9.98 -0.50
CA LEU A 21 -2.28 -11.44 -0.46
C LEU A 21 -0.93 -12.18 -0.53
N ALA A 22 -0.02 -11.75 -1.41
CA ALA A 22 1.31 -12.32 -1.50
C ALA A 22 2.09 -12.14 -0.17
N SER A 23 1.96 -10.96 0.46
CA SER A 23 2.56 -10.69 1.78
C SER A 23 1.96 -11.57 2.87
N ALA A 24 0.64 -11.77 2.87
CA ALA A 24 -0.03 -12.67 3.82
C ALA A 24 0.51 -14.11 3.70
N LYS A 25 0.58 -14.64 2.49
CA LYS A 25 1.17 -15.96 2.22
C LYS A 25 2.62 -16.06 2.69
N ALA A 26 3.42 -15.02 2.43
CA ALA A 26 4.83 -15.00 2.82
C ALA A 26 5.02 -14.95 4.35
N PHE A 27 4.14 -14.25 5.09
CA PHE A 27 4.16 -14.26 6.56
C PHE A 27 3.71 -15.60 7.13
N ILE A 28 2.65 -16.21 6.59
CA ILE A 28 2.21 -17.58 6.98
C ILE A 28 3.35 -18.58 6.76
N ALA A 29 4.03 -18.51 5.64
CA ALA A 29 5.15 -19.42 5.32
C ALA A 29 6.34 -19.33 6.31
N VAL A 30 6.44 -18.25 7.08
CA VAL A 30 7.46 -18.11 8.14
C VAL A 30 6.90 -18.30 9.55
N GLY A 31 5.69 -18.85 9.67
CA GLY A 31 5.03 -19.22 10.92
C GLY A 31 4.37 -18.05 11.66
N ALA A 32 4.13 -16.91 11.01
CA ALA A 32 3.37 -15.83 11.58
C ALA A 32 1.87 -16.11 11.52
N LYS A 33 1.10 -15.46 12.41
CA LYS A 33 -0.35 -15.42 12.41
C LYS A 33 -0.80 -14.16 11.67
N VAL A 34 -1.76 -14.26 10.75
CA VAL A 34 -2.07 -13.15 9.84
C VAL A 34 -3.56 -12.78 9.89
N ALA A 35 -3.84 -11.50 10.10
CA ALA A 35 -5.15 -10.92 9.84
C ALA A 35 -5.07 -10.10 8.54
N ILE A 36 -5.91 -10.41 7.56
CA ILE A 36 -6.10 -9.58 6.39
C ILE A 36 -7.38 -8.77 6.52
N GLY A 37 -7.29 -7.46 6.25
CA GLY A 37 -8.43 -6.56 6.14
C GLY A 37 -8.62 -6.11 4.70
N ASP A 38 -9.84 -6.17 4.19
CA ASP A 38 -10.17 -5.69 2.85
C ASP A 38 -11.59 -5.11 2.83
N LEU A 39 -11.83 -4.16 1.92
CA LEU A 39 -13.17 -3.64 1.69
C LEU A 39 -14.09 -4.71 1.08
N ASP A 40 -13.52 -5.59 0.24
CA ASP A 40 -14.14 -6.79 -0.30
C ASP A 40 -13.99 -7.95 0.70
N ALA A 41 -14.80 -7.92 1.75
CA ALA A 41 -14.74 -8.88 2.84
C ALA A 41 -15.00 -10.33 2.39
N ASP A 42 -15.83 -10.52 1.38
CA ASP A 42 -16.18 -11.85 0.88
C ASP A 42 -15.02 -12.46 0.09
N LEU A 43 -14.36 -11.67 -0.76
CA LEU A 43 -13.13 -12.11 -1.42
C LEU A 43 -12.04 -12.40 -0.38
N ALA A 44 -11.89 -11.55 0.65
CA ALA A 44 -10.90 -11.77 1.70
C ALA A 44 -11.13 -13.09 2.42
N LYS A 45 -12.38 -13.42 2.77
CA LYS A 45 -12.74 -14.71 3.38
C LYS A 45 -12.47 -15.88 2.44
N HIS A 46 -12.84 -15.75 1.15
CA HIS A 46 -12.61 -16.78 0.15
C HIS A 46 -11.12 -17.13 0.01
N VAL A 47 -10.25 -16.12 -0.12
CA VAL A 47 -8.80 -16.36 -0.26
C VAL A 47 -8.17 -16.88 1.02
N ALA A 48 -8.63 -16.43 2.19
CA ALA A 48 -8.14 -16.92 3.48
C ALA A 48 -8.45 -18.41 3.69
N ALA A 49 -9.64 -18.85 3.29
CA ALA A 49 -10.04 -20.26 3.38
C ALA A 49 -9.15 -21.20 2.56
N GLY A 50 -8.50 -20.71 1.49
CA GLY A 50 -7.58 -21.49 0.66
C GLY A 50 -6.12 -21.53 1.16
N ILE A 51 -5.81 -20.89 2.28
CA ILE A 51 -4.43 -20.78 2.79
C ILE A 51 -4.31 -21.59 4.09
N SER A 52 -3.41 -22.57 4.11
CA SER A 52 -3.11 -23.34 5.32
C SER A 52 -2.27 -22.52 6.28
N GLY A 53 -2.73 -22.29 7.51
CA GLY A 53 -2.05 -21.53 8.55
C GLY A 53 -3.01 -20.71 9.43
N GLU A 54 -2.51 -20.04 10.47
CA GLU A 54 -3.33 -19.19 11.32
C GLU A 54 -3.63 -17.86 10.63
N MET A 55 -4.75 -17.82 9.90
CA MET A 55 -5.18 -16.65 9.13
C MET A 55 -6.65 -16.33 9.37
N VAL A 56 -6.96 -15.05 9.55
CA VAL A 56 -8.33 -14.52 9.61
C VAL A 56 -8.52 -13.43 8.57
N ALA A 57 -9.72 -13.33 8.02
CA ALA A 57 -10.14 -12.28 7.10
C ALA A 57 -11.27 -11.47 7.72
N LEU A 58 -11.10 -10.16 7.73
CA LEU A 58 -11.99 -9.21 8.40
C LEU A 58 -12.35 -8.05 7.47
N PRO A 59 -13.55 -7.47 7.59
CA PRO A 59 -13.91 -6.28 6.83
C PRO A 59 -13.05 -5.08 7.25
N LEU A 60 -12.63 -4.27 6.28
CA LEU A 60 -11.84 -3.06 6.57
C LEU A 60 -12.04 -2.00 5.50
N ASP A 61 -12.55 -0.85 5.93
CA ASP A 61 -12.40 0.41 5.22
C ASP A 61 -11.31 1.25 5.90
N VAL A 62 -10.17 1.44 5.23
CA VAL A 62 -9.03 2.19 5.78
C VAL A 62 -9.30 3.69 5.91
N THR A 63 -10.36 4.21 5.31
CA THR A 63 -10.76 5.62 5.40
C THR A 63 -11.62 5.91 6.64
N SER A 64 -12.19 4.86 7.26
CA SER A 64 -13.02 4.96 8.45
C SER A 64 -12.21 4.64 9.72
N PRO A 65 -12.06 5.60 10.65
CA PRO A 65 -11.38 5.37 11.93
C PRO A 65 -12.01 4.23 12.74
N GLN A 66 -13.35 4.14 12.74
CA GLN A 66 -14.08 3.11 13.43
C GLN A 66 -13.83 1.73 12.82
N SER A 67 -13.94 1.60 11.50
CA SER A 67 -13.66 0.35 10.78
C SER A 67 -12.23 -0.13 11.03
N PHE A 68 -11.26 0.77 10.96
CA PHE A 68 -9.85 0.42 11.18
C PHE A 68 -9.60 0.00 12.65
N GLY A 69 -10.18 0.71 13.61
CA GLY A 69 -10.11 0.34 15.03
C GLY A 69 -10.68 -1.06 15.26
N THR A 70 -11.90 -1.31 14.79
CA THR A 70 -12.57 -2.62 14.89
C THR A 70 -11.76 -3.75 14.24
N PHE A 71 -11.21 -3.50 13.05
CA PHE A 71 -10.33 -4.47 12.37
C PHE A 71 -9.14 -4.89 13.23
N LEU A 72 -8.44 -3.94 13.84
CA LEU A 72 -7.30 -4.25 14.70
C LEU A 72 -7.71 -4.95 15.99
N ASP A 73 -8.81 -4.56 16.60
CA ASP A 73 -9.32 -5.18 17.83
C ASP A 73 -9.77 -6.62 17.58
N ASP A 74 -10.45 -6.89 16.47
CA ASP A 74 -10.86 -8.24 16.07
C ASP A 74 -9.67 -9.12 15.69
N ALA A 75 -8.66 -8.55 15.01
CA ALA A 75 -7.41 -9.24 14.72
C ALA A 75 -6.69 -9.67 16.02
N GLU A 76 -6.58 -8.76 17.00
CA GLU A 76 -5.95 -9.06 18.28
C GLU A 76 -6.78 -10.07 19.09
N ARG A 77 -8.10 -10.01 19.04
CA ARG A 77 -8.99 -10.99 19.70
C ARG A 77 -8.81 -12.40 19.11
N ALA A 78 -8.65 -12.50 17.81
CA ALA A 78 -8.55 -13.79 17.11
C ALA A 78 -7.17 -14.43 17.21
N LEU A 79 -6.10 -13.63 17.11
CA LEU A 79 -4.74 -14.14 16.89
C LEU A 79 -3.77 -13.81 18.04
N GLY A 80 -4.17 -12.92 18.95
CA GLY A 80 -3.33 -12.38 20.01
C GLY A 80 -2.80 -10.98 19.66
N PRO A 81 -2.03 -10.40 20.56
CA PRO A 81 -1.58 -9.01 20.47
C PRO A 81 -0.80 -8.71 19.19
N LEU A 82 -1.12 -7.60 18.53
CA LEU A 82 -0.52 -7.18 17.25
C LEU A 82 0.99 -6.88 17.38
N ASP A 83 1.80 -7.47 16.53
CA ASP A 83 3.26 -7.21 16.44
C ASP A 83 3.64 -6.37 15.22
N ILE A 84 2.92 -6.53 14.11
CA ILE A 84 3.25 -5.90 12.83
C ILE A 84 1.99 -5.40 12.15
N LEU A 85 2.00 -4.13 11.71
CA LEU A 85 1.01 -3.59 10.76
C LEU A 85 1.67 -3.39 9.40
N VAL A 86 1.03 -3.90 8.35
CA VAL A 86 1.37 -3.62 6.94
C VAL A 86 0.28 -2.74 6.34
N ASN A 87 0.55 -1.45 6.18
CA ASN A 87 -0.31 -0.52 5.44
C ASN A 87 -0.08 -0.75 3.94
N ASN A 88 -0.90 -1.60 3.33
CA ASN A 88 -0.79 -1.98 1.93
C ASN A 88 -1.97 -1.48 1.08
N ALA A 89 -3.16 -1.30 1.65
CA ALA A 89 -4.31 -0.78 0.91
C ALA A 89 -3.96 0.49 0.12
N GLY A 90 -4.35 0.55 -1.14
CA GLY A 90 -4.07 1.69 -2.01
C GLY A 90 -4.70 1.56 -3.38
N VAL A 91 -4.93 2.70 -4.00
CA VAL A 91 -5.47 2.83 -5.36
C VAL A 91 -4.57 3.74 -6.20
N MET A 92 -4.54 3.51 -7.52
CA MET A 92 -3.80 4.35 -8.47
C MET A 92 -4.72 4.69 -9.63
N LEU A 93 -5.35 5.85 -9.58
CA LEU A 93 -6.14 6.37 -10.68
C LEU A 93 -5.23 7.16 -11.61
N THR A 94 -5.29 6.87 -12.91
CA THR A 94 -4.38 7.42 -13.92
C THR A 94 -5.13 8.35 -14.86
N GLY A 95 -4.48 9.39 -15.34
CA GLY A 95 -5.03 10.35 -16.28
C GLY A 95 -4.24 11.64 -16.34
N GLU A 96 -4.62 12.53 -17.25
CA GLU A 96 -4.06 13.88 -17.29
C GLU A 96 -4.52 14.66 -16.07
N PHE A 97 -3.60 15.36 -15.42
CA PHE A 97 -3.87 16.11 -14.18
C PHE A 97 -5.00 17.13 -14.31
N LEU A 98 -5.09 17.83 -15.45
CA LEU A 98 -6.13 18.82 -15.67
C LEU A 98 -7.54 18.24 -15.87
N THR A 99 -7.65 16.95 -16.18
CA THR A 99 -8.93 16.25 -16.38
C THR A 99 -9.25 15.29 -15.23
N GLU A 100 -8.36 15.17 -14.24
CA GLU A 100 -8.59 14.32 -13.06
C GLU A 100 -9.79 14.87 -12.26
N SER A 101 -10.74 13.98 -11.93
CA SER A 101 -11.92 14.40 -11.16
C SER A 101 -11.57 14.59 -9.68
N ARG A 102 -12.23 15.56 -9.03
CA ARG A 102 -12.10 15.79 -7.59
C ARG A 102 -12.35 14.52 -6.77
N ALA A 103 -13.32 13.71 -7.17
CA ALA A 103 -13.62 12.44 -6.51
C ALA A 103 -12.45 11.42 -6.61
N ALA A 104 -11.73 11.40 -7.73
CA ALA A 104 -10.55 10.58 -7.91
C ALA A 104 -9.38 11.06 -7.03
N GLU A 105 -9.16 12.39 -7.00
CA GLU A 105 -8.16 13.01 -6.13
C GLU A 105 -8.41 12.67 -4.65
N ASP A 106 -9.63 12.99 -4.16
CA ASP A 106 -10.01 12.79 -2.76
C ASP A 106 -9.86 11.31 -2.38
N LYS A 107 -10.30 10.38 -3.24
CA LYS A 107 -10.18 8.95 -2.99
C LYS A 107 -8.72 8.48 -2.88
N MET A 108 -7.84 8.93 -3.77
CA MET A 108 -6.42 8.62 -3.67
C MET A 108 -5.78 9.18 -2.40
N VAL A 109 -6.13 10.39 -2.01
CA VAL A 109 -5.64 11.03 -0.78
C VAL A 109 -6.16 10.29 0.45
N ASP A 110 -7.45 9.97 0.48
CA ASP A 110 -8.08 9.32 1.63
C ASP A 110 -7.53 7.91 1.86
N ILE A 111 -7.42 7.10 0.82
CA ILE A 111 -6.94 5.72 0.95
C ILE A 111 -5.41 5.69 1.12
N ASN A 112 -4.67 6.30 0.18
CA ASN A 112 -3.21 6.11 0.09
C ASN A 112 -2.42 6.89 1.14
N LEU A 113 -2.99 7.98 1.67
CA LEU A 113 -2.28 8.84 2.61
C LEU A 113 -2.98 8.93 3.97
N ARG A 114 -4.24 9.37 4.03
CA ARG A 114 -4.97 9.49 5.30
C ARG A 114 -5.17 8.12 5.97
N GLY A 115 -5.52 7.08 5.19
CA GLY A 115 -5.62 5.71 5.69
C GLY A 115 -4.31 5.18 6.26
N VAL A 116 -3.17 5.49 5.61
CA VAL A 116 -1.84 5.13 6.13
C VAL A 116 -1.50 5.89 7.41
N ILE A 117 -1.80 7.20 7.47
CA ILE A 117 -1.61 8.01 8.69
C ILE A 117 -2.44 7.42 9.84
N LEU A 118 -3.70 7.09 9.58
CA LEU A 118 -4.60 6.49 10.56
C LEU A 118 -4.07 5.14 11.07
N GLY A 119 -3.69 4.24 10.15
CA GLY A 119 -3.12 2.94 10.51
C GLY A 119 -1.85 3.06 11.32
N CYS A 120 -0.93 3.98 10.93
CA CYS A 120 0.27 4.26 11.71
C CYS A 120 -0.05 4.72 13.13
N LYS A 121 -1.03 5.61 13.31
CA LYS A 121 -1.44 6.12 14.61
C LYS A 121 -2.01 5.01 15.49
N LEU A 122 -3.01 4.28 14.99
CA LEU A 122 -3.67 3.20 15.73
C LEU A 122 -2.72 2.06 16.12
N ALA A 123 -1.78 1.69 15.24
CA ALA A 123 -0.77 0.69 15.55
C ALA A 123 0.27 1.21 16.54
N ALA A 124 0.75 2.46 16.37
CA ALA A 124 1.73 3.03 17.27
C ALA A 124 1.21 3.15 18.72
N GLU A 125 -0.07 3.49 18.91
CA GLU A 125 -0.72 3.53 20.23
C GLU A 125 -0.68 2.14 20.90
N ARG A 126 -1.01 1.05 20.19
CA ARG A 126 -0.94 -0.33 20.68
C ARG A 126 0.50 -0.76 20.99
N PHE A 127 1.42 -0.49 20.08
CA PHE A 127 2.83 -0.85 20.22
C PHE A 127 3.52 -0.11 21.38
N LYS A 128 3.16 1.16 21.62
CA LYS A 128 3.67 1.94 22.73
C LYS A 128 3.32 1.33 24.08
N GLN A 129 2.11 0.82 24.25
CA GLN A 129 1.64 0.14 25.46
C GLN A 129 2.39 -1.16 25.73
N ARG A 130 2.93 -1.79 24.69
CA ARG A 130 3.60 -3.09 24.74
C ARG A 130 5.12 -3.00 24.55
N HIS A 131 5.68 -1.79 24.51
CA HIS A 131 7.11 -1.51 24.35
C HIS A 131 7.73 -2.09 23.07
N GLY A 132 7.01 -2.07 21.97
CA GLY A 132 7.58 -2.39 20.66
C GLY A 132 6.59 -2.93 19.62
N GLY A 133 6.99 -2.80 18.35
CA GLY A 133 6.25 -3.29 17.19
C GLY A 133 6.85 -2.80 15.88
N SER A 134 6.25 -3.18 14.77
CA SER A 134 6.73 -2.76 13.44
C SER A 134 5.58 -2.27 12.56
N ILE A 135 5.79 -1.15 11.90
CA ILE A 135 4.87 -0.59 10.89
C ILE A 135 5.59 -0.63 9.54
N ILE A 136 4.96 -1.24 8.55
CA ILE A 136 5.50 -1.35 7.19
C ILE A 136 4.52 -0.69 6.24
N ASN A 137 4.94 0.40 5.62
CA ASN A 137 4.13 1.15 4.67
C ASN A 137 4.50 0.76 3.24
N ILE A 138 3.52 0.34 2.45
CA ILE A 138 3.72 0.12 1.01
C ILE A 138 3.61 1.47 0.32
N ALA A 139 4.79 2.08 0.07
CA ALA A 139 4.93 3.29 -0.72
C ALA A 139 4.92 2.96 -2.24
N SER A 140 5.82 3.54 -2.99
CA SER A 140 6.02 3.32 -4.43
C SER A 140 7.31 4.02 -4.88
N MET A 141 7.81 3.69 -6.06
CA MET A 141 8.76 4.54 -6.78
C MET A 141 8.15 5.92 -7.06
N GLY A 142 6.81 6.03 -7.17
CA GLY A 142 6.08 7.30 -7.20
C GLY A 142 6.21 8.14 -5.93
N GLY A 143 6.78 7.60 -4.84
CA GLY A 143 7.11 8.34 -3.61
C GLY A 143 8.50 8.96 -3.59
N VAL A 144 9.33 8.72 -4.63
CA VAL A 144 10.70 9.27 -4.75
C VAL A 144 10.97 9.82 -6.16
N GLY A 145 10.02 9.71 -7.08
CA GLY A 145 10.05 10.29 -8.42
C GLY A 145 8.65 10.68 -8.87
N GLY A 146 8.53 11.77 -9.65
CA GLY A 146 7.27 12.20 -10.26
C GLY A 146 7.11 11.58 -11.65
N PHE A 147 5.90 11.11 -11.96
CA PHE A 147 5.56 10.51 -13.25
C PHE A 147 4.31 11.20 -13.83
N PRO A 148 4.35 11.65 -15.10
CA PRO A 148 3.18 12.18 -15.77
C PRO A 148 2.03 11.16 -15.79
N GLY A 149 0.79 11.63 -15.67
CA GLY A 149 -0.40 10.77 -15.67
C GLY A 149 -0.76 10.15 -14.31
N VAL A 150 0.05 10.39 -13.26
CA VAL A 150 -0.17 9.90 -11.89
C VAL A 150 0.24 10.92 -10.84
N ALA A 151 0.00 12.20 -11.09
CA ALA A 151 0.49 13.30 -10.24
C ALA A 151 -0.03 13.21 -8.81
N THR A 152 -1.35 13.08 -8.62
CA THR A 152 -1.99 12.95 -7.29
C THR A 152 -1.53 11.67 -6.59
N TYR A 153 -1.44 10.54 -7.29
CA TYR A 153 -0.87 9.31 -6.73
C TYR A 153 0.57 9.52 -6.23
N CYS A 154 1.43 10.15 -7.05
CA CYS A 154 2.80 10.47 -6.63
C CYS A 154 2.79 11.33 -5.35
N ALA A 155 1.98 12.38 -5.28
CA ALA A 155 1.87 13.23 -4.09
C ALA A 155 1.53 12.42 -2.84
N THR A 156 0.56 11.48 -2.93
CA THR A 156 0.23 10.59 -1.81
C THR A 156 1.40 9.70 -1.39
N LYS A 157 2.12 9.12 -2.36
CA LYS A 157 3.24 8.21 -2.06
C LYS A 157 4.50 8.94 -1.57
N PHE A 158 4.76 10.18 -2.02
CA PHE A 158 5.75 11.07 -1.39
C PHE A 158 5.38 11.37 0.07
N GLY A 159 4.09 11.65 0.34
CA GLY A 159 3.58 11.82 1.70
C GLY A 159 3.85 10.60 2.59
N VAL A 160 3.61 9.38 2.10
CA VAL A 160 3.89 8.14 2.85
C VAL A 160 5.39 7.97 3.12
N VAL A 161 6.26 8.30 2.16
CA VAL A 161 7.72 8.26 2.37
C VAL A 161 8.14 9.27 3.44
N GLY A 162 7.66 10.51 3.35
CA GLY A 162 7.94 11.56 4.36
C GLY A 162 7.44 11.18 5.74
N LEU A 163 6.19 10.69 5.85
CA LEU A 163 5.60 10.17 7.07
C LEU A 163 6.46 9.05 7.69
N THR A 164 6.90 8.10 6.85
CA THR A 164 7.74 6.98 7.31
C THR A 164 9.05 7.47 7.91
N TYR A 165 9.73 8.44 7.30
CA TYR A 165 10.97 9.01 7.84
C TYR A 165 10.73 9.71 9.17
N ALA A 166 9.69 10.53 9.29
CA ALA A 166 9.37 11.25 10.51
C ALA A 166 9.04 10.29 11.66
N LEU A 167 8.09 9.37 11.44
CA LEU A 167 7.67 8.42 12.45
C LEU A 167 8.78 7.44 12.87
N ARG A 168 9.69 7.12 11.98
CA ARG A 168 10.85 6.27 12.31
C ARG A 168 11.71 6.87 13.42
N GLU A 169 11.95 8.17 13.39
CA GLU A 169 12.74 8.86 14.41
C GLU A 169 11.89 9.15 15.66
N GLU A 170 10.66 9.58 15.48
CA GLU A 170 9.75 9.91 16.59
C GLU A 170 9.41 8.68 17.46
N LEU A 171 9.18 7.53 16.84
CA LEU A 171 8.74 6.31 17.53
C LEU A 171 9.90 5.41 17.98
N ARG A 172 11.13 5.71 17.59
CA ARG A 172 12.34 4.95 17.97
C ARG A 172 12.51 4.79 19.49
N PRO A 173 12.27 5.81 20.34
CA PRO A 173 12.38 5.66 21.79
C PRO A 173 11.41 4.64 22.39
N HIS A 174 10.32 4.32 21.66
CA HIS A 174 9.33 3.32 22.07
C HIS A 174 9.59 1.93 21.50
N ASN A 175 10.77 1.70 20.89
CA ASN A 175 11.11 0.45 20.20
C ASN A 175 10.12 0.07 19.09
N ILE A 176 9.53 1.10 18.42
CA ILE A 176 8.64 0.93 17.29
C ILE A 176 9.40 1.22 16.00
N HIS A 177 9.43 0.24 15.12
CA HIS A 177 10.17 0.29 13.85
C HIS A 177 9.24 0.65 12.70
N VAL A 178 9.51 1.76 12.01
CA VAL A 178 8.72 2.18 10.84
C VAL A 178 9.57 2.03 9.59
N CYS A 179 9.03 1.32 8.59
CA CYS A 179 9.72 0.98 7.35
C CYS A 179 8.85 1.31 6.14
N ALA A 180 9.45 1.63 5.00
CA ALA A 180 8.73 1.70 3.72
C ALA A 180 9.29 0.72 2.69
N ILE A 181 8.39 0.10 1.93
CA ILE A 181 8.70 -0.65 0.73
C ILE A 181 8.39 0.25 -0.46
N LEU A 182 9.31 0.32 -1.42
CA LEU A 182 9.18 1.11 -2.63
C LEU A 182 9.17 0.18 -3.85
N PRO A 183 7.99 -0.35 -4.21
CA PRO A 183 7.84 -1.13 -5.44
C PRO A 183 8.09 -0.28 -6.68
N GLY A 184 8.68 -0.89 -7.70
CA GLY A 184 8.61 -0.42 -9.08
C GLY A 184 7.23 -0.69 -9.68
N VAL A 185 7.18 -1.06 -10.95
CA VAL A 185 5.95 -1.54 -11.57
C VAL A 185 5.71 -2.98 -11.13
N VAL A 186 4.58 -3.25 -10.49
CA VAL A 186 4.23 -4.59 -10.01
C VAL A 186 3.15 -5.15 -10.92
N HIS A 187 3.31 -6.37 -11.40
CA HIS A 187 2.30 -7.05 -12.23
C HIS A 187 1.05 -7.37 -11.40
N THR A 188 0.18 -6.40 -11.29
CA THR A 188 -1.12 -6.47 -10.59
C THR A 188 -2.18 -5.78 -11.46
N GLU A 189 -3.44 -5.87 -11.06
CA GLU A 189 -4.53 -5.13 -11.72
C GLU A 189 -4.28 -3.61 -11.80
N LEU A 190 -3.48 -3.05 -10.88
CA LEU A 190 -3.13 -1.63 -10.87
C LEU A 190 -2.25 -1.20 -12.06
N SER A 191 -1.52 -2.11 -12.68
CA SER A 191 -0.52 -1.82 -13.70
C SER A 191 -0.66 -2.66 -14.97
N ALA A 192 -1.79 -3.34 -15.15
CA ALA A 192 -2.00 -4.32 -16.22
C ALA A 192 -1.78 -3.75 -17.65
N ASP A 193 -1.99 -2.44 -17.85
CA ASP A 193 -1.96 -1.81 -19.17
C ASP A 193 -0.81 -0.80 -19.36
N LEU A 194 0.19 -0.83 -18.49
CA LEU A 194 1.35 0.06 -18.63
C LEU A 194 2.17 -0.28 -19.88
N GLN A 195 2.18 0.63 -20.85
CA GLN A 195 2.97 0.49 -22.08
C GLN A 195 4.44 0.89 -21.85
N LEU A 196 5.21 -0.03 -21.32
CA LEU A 196 6.66 0.12 -21.18
C LEU A 196 7.39 -0.64 -22.31
N SER A 197 8.52 -0.10 -22.78
CA SER A 197 9.40 -0.90 -23.63
C SER A 197 9.88 -2.14 -22.86
N LYS A 198 10.05 -3.29 -23.53
CA LYS A 198 10.51 -4.54 -22.90
C LYS A 198 11.75 -4.36 -22.00
N ALA A 199 12.71 -3.55 -22.45
CA ALA A 199 13.92 -3.28 -21.68
C ALA A 199 13.64 -2.51 -20.38
N VAL A 200 12.76 -1.49 -20.41
CA VAL A 200 12.36 -0.72 -19.24
C VAL A 200 11.50 -1.59 -18.32
N ALA A 201 10.53 -2.32 -18.87
CA ALA A 201 9.70 -3.24 -18.10
C ALA A 201 10.56 -4.24 -17.30
N ASN A 202 11.47 -4.97 -17.96
CA ASN A 202 12.39 -5.91 -17.29
C ASN A 202 13.29 -5.25 -16.25
N PHE A 203 13.50 -3.94 -16.36
CA PHE A 203 14.32 -3.21 -15.40
C PHE A 203 13.53 -2.74 -14.18
N VAL A 204 12.27 -2.31 -14.33
CA VAL A 204 11.49 -1.70 -13.27
C VAL A 204 10.42 -2.61 -12.68
N SER A 205 10.06 -3.72 -13.35
CA SER A 205 9.00 -4.60 -12.91
C SER A 205 9.45 -5.55 -11.80
N ALA A 206 8.48 -5.94 -10.98
CA ALA A 206 8.60 -6.94 -9.93
C ALA A 206 7.28 -7.71 -9.82
N GLU A 207 7.35 -8.95 -9.34
CA GLU A 207 6.18 -9.73 -9.01
C GLU A 207 5.70 -9.41 -7.58
N PRO A 208 4.41 -9.63 -7.26
CA PRO A 208 3.89 -9.46 -5.90
C PRO A 208 4.70 -10.22 -4.84
N GLU A 209 5.24 -11.38 -5.19
CA GLU A 209 6.08 -12.23 -4.34
C GLU A 209 7.42 -11.59 -3.99
N ASP A 210 8.02 -10.82 -4.91
CA ASP A 210 9.26 -10.08 -4.66
C ASP A 210 9.03 -8.97 -3.62
N ILE A 211 7.87 -8.29 -3.72
CA ILE A 211 7.47 -7.28 -2.76
C ILE A 211 7.19 -7.93 -1.40
N ALA A 212 6.48 -9.06 -1.37
CA ALA A 212 6.20 -9.82 -0.17
C ALA A 212 7.48 -10.26 0.55
N ALA A 213 8.48 -10.74 -0.21
CA ALA A 213 9.80 -11.07 0.35
C ALA A 213 10.50 -9.85 0.96
N ALA A 214 10.36 -8.67 0.34
CA ALA A 214 10.91 -7.43 0.87
C ALA A 214 10.16 -6.97 2.14
N VAL A 215 8.83 -7.15 2.22
CA VAL A 215 8.00 -6.87 3.40
C VAL A 215 8.44 -7.73 4.58
N VAL A 216 8.51 -9.07 4.39
CA VAL A 216 9.02 -10.00 5.41
C VAL A 216 10.46 -9.67 5.80
N GLY A 217 11.30 -9.31 4.81
CA GLY A 217 12.67 -8.85 5.05
C GLY A 217 12.75 -7.58 5.89
N ALA A 218 11.86 -6.60 5.66
CA ALA A 218 11.78 -5.35 6.44
C ALA A 218 11.35 -5.63 7.89
N ALA A 219 10.36 -6.51 8.09
CA ALA A 219 9.93 -6.95 9.42
C ALA A 219 11.08 -7.58 10.24
N ARG A 220 11.99 -8.31 9.57
CA ARG A 220 13.15 -8.96 10.22
C ARG A 220 14.32 -8.02 10.49
N THR A 221 14.55 -7.05 9.62
CA THR A 221 15.79 -6.24 9.61
C THR A 221 15.57 -4.79 10.03
N HIS A 222 14.31 -4.35 10.11
CA HIS A 222 13.91 -2.98 10.41
C HIS A 222 14.57 -1.94 9.48
N ARG A 223 14.86 -2.33 8.22
CA ARG A 223 15.46 -1.44 7.23
C ARG A 223 14.47 -0.33 6.86
N ALA A 224 14.92 0.93 6.95
CA ALA A 224 14.09 2.10 6.75
C ALA A 224 13.36 2.10 5.39
N MET A 225 14.11 1.84 4.32
CA MET A 225 13.60 1.85 2.94
C MET A 225 14.07 0.61 2.18
N SER A 226 13.16 -0.09 1.53
CA SER A 226 13.45 -1.25 0.66
C SER A 226 12.91 -1.01 -0.74
N TYR A 227 13.80 -0.87 -1.71
CA TYR A 227 13.47 -0.71 -3.13
C TYR A 227 13.32 -2.10 -3.78
N VAL A 228 12.29 -2.29 -4.56
CA VAL A 228 12.05 -3.56 -5.28
C VAL A 228 11.68 -3.25 -6.73
N PRO A 229 12.52 -3.64 -7.69
CA PRO A 229 13.86 -4.28 -7.59
C PRO A 229 14.92 -3.41 -6.91
N ARG A 230 15.86 -4.04 -6.22
CA ARG A 230 16.93 -3.33 -5.45
C ARG A 230 17.77 -2.34 -6.27
N LYS A 231 17.98 -2.62 -7.56
CA LYS A 231 18.72 -1.79 -8.50
C LYS A 231 18.13 -0.38 -8.66
N LEU A 232 16.82 -0.22 -8.45
CA LEU A 232 16.14 1.07 -8.54
C LEU A 232 16.65 2.07 -7.49
N ARG A 233 17.17 1.60 -6.35
CA ARG A 233 17.76 2.48 -5.33
C ARG A 233 18.88 3.35 -5.90
N LEU A 234 19.77 2.76 -6.70
CA LEU A 234 20.89 3.51 -7.29
C LEU A 234 20.39 4.51 -8.34
N VAL A 235 19.47 4.07 -9.19
CA VAL A 235 18.87 4.92 -10.22
C VAL A 235 18.24 6.18 -9.63
N PHE A 236 17.39 6.02 -8.59
CA PHE A 236 16.74 7.19 -8.00
C PHE A 236 17.69 8.08 -7.22
N ARG A 237 18.70 7.52 -6.56
CA ARG A 237 19.73 8.34 -5.91
C ARG A 237 20.53 9.18 -6.91
N THR A 238 20.90 8.59 -8.05
CA THR A 238 21.63 9.34 -9.09
C THR A 238 20.71 10.33 -9.81
N ALA A 239 19.48 9.94 -10.13
CA ALA A 239 18.53 10.81 -10.81
C ALA A 239 18.13 12.04 -9.96
N SER A 240 17.99 11.90 -8.63
CA SER A 240 17.67 13.03 -7.74
C SER A 240 18.80 14.06 -7.65
N SER A 241 20.04 13.65 -7.88
CA SER A 241 21.21 14.55 -7.87
C SER A 241 21.57 15.07 -9.28
N MET A 242 20.84 14.61 -10.31
CA MET A 242 21.11 14.98 -11.70
C MET A 242 20.48 16.34 -12.03
N PRO A 243 21.20 17.25 -12.73
CA PRO A 243 20.60 18.48 -13.26
C PRO A 243 19.39 18.21 -14.15
N GLU A 244 18.48 19.16 -14.24
CA GLU A 244 17.19 18.98 -14.90
C GLU A 244 17.31 18.61 -16.39
N ARG A 245 18.21 19.24 -17.12
CA ARG A 245 18.39 19.00 -18.58
C ARG A 245 18.73 17.56 -18.92
N PRO A 246 19.78 16.92 -18.37
CA PRO A 246 20.09 15.51 -18.64
C PRO A 246 19.00 14.58 -18.11
N ARG A 247 18.35 14.90 -16.98
CA ARG A 247 17.22 14.12 -16.45
C ARG A 247 16.04 14.10 -17.41
N ARG A 248 15.64 15.25 -17.98
CA ARG A 248 14.58 15.35 -19.01
C ARG A 248 14.96 14.60 -20.30
N PHE A 249 16.22 14.68 -20.72
CA PHE A 249 16.68 13.93 -21.89
C PHE A 249 16.52 12.41 -21.65
N LEU A 250 16.95 11.91 -20.51
CA LEU A 250 16.82 10.50 -20.16
C LEU A 250 15.34 10.06 -20.09
N ALA A 251 14.48 10.86 -19.48
CA ALA A 251 13.04 10.58 -19.39
C ALA A 251 12.38 10.46 -20.77
N ARG A 252 12.76 11.34 -21.72
CA ARG A 252 12.30 11.27 -23.13
C ARG A 252 12.80 10.03 -23.85
N VAL A 253 14.08 9.70 -23.74
CA VAL A 253 14.67 8.53 -24.41
C VAL A 253 14.06 7.23 -23.91
N THR A 254 13.76 7.13 -22.61
CA THR A 254 13.14 5.96 -21.99
C THR A 254 11.62 5.90 -22.17
N ARG A 255 11.00 6.94 -22.75
CA ARG A 255 9.54 7.13 -22.85
C ARG A 255 8.81 7.02 -21.49
N ALA A 256 9.53 7.22 -20.40
CA ALA A 256 8.97 7.19 -19.05
C ALA A 256 7.86 8.25 -18.84
N GLU A 257 7.93 9.35 -19.62
CA GLU A 257 6.94 10.43 -19.59
C GLU A 257 5.55 10.01 -20.12
N GLN A 258 5.46 8.97 -20.94
CA GLN A 258 4.21 8.55 -21.60
C GLN A 258 3.61 7.27 -21.01
N ALA A 259 4.34 6.57 -20.16
CA ALA A 259 3.99 5.24 -19.70
C ALA A 259 2.60 5.16 -19.04
N PHE A 260 2.21 6.17 -18.25
CA PHE A 260 0.91 6.22 -17.57
C PHE A 260 -0.16 7.00 -18.34
N LEU A 261 0.23 7.84 -19.31
CA LEU A 261 -0.71 8.60 -20.15
C LEU A 261 -1.26 7.76 -21.30
N ALA A 262 -0.50 6.77 -21.76
CA ALA A 262 -0.83 5.91 -22.90
C ALA A 262 -1.65 4.66 -22.52
N MET A 263 -2.20 4.60 -21.31
CA MET A 263 -3.04 3.47 -20.86
C MET A 263 -4.35 3.42 -21.65
N ASP A 264 -4.81 2.19 -21.95
CA ASP A 264 -6.12 1.98 -22.62
C ASP A 264 -7.27 2.52 -21.76
N GLN A 265 -8.13 3.33 -22.43
CA GLN A 265 -9.18 4.06 -21.74
C GLN A 265 -10.26 3.12 -21.17
N ALA A 266 -10.59 2.03 -21.86
CA ALA A 266 -11.63 1.10 -21.42
C ALA A 266 -11.21 0.33 -20.15
N THR A 267 -9.97 -0.14 -20.09
CA THR A 267 -9.43 -0.84 -18.91
C THR A 267 -9.27 0.11 -17.74
N ARG A 268 -8.85 1.35 -17.99
CA ARG A 268 -8.79 2.41 -17.00
C ARG A 268 -10.18 2.69 -16.41
N ASP A 269 -11.18 2.87 -17.24
CA ASP A 269 -12.55 3.17 -16.81
C ASP A 269 -13.16 2.00 -16.02
N ALA A 270 -12.88 0.75 -16.39
CA ALA A 270 -13.29 -0.43 -15.64
C ALA A 270 -12.63 -0.52 -14.25
N TYR A 271 -11.33 -0.18 -14.14
CA TYR A 271 -10.63 -0.10 -12.86
C TYR A 271 -11.16 1.06 -12.01
N HIS A 272 -11.33 2.25 -12.62
CA HIS A 272 -11.89 3.43 -11.96
C HIS A 272 -13.30 3.16 -11.42
N ALA A 273 -14.18 2.55 -12.21
CA ALA A 273 -15.53 2.19 -11.79
C ALA A 273 -15.51 1.26 -10.57
N ARG A 274 -14.69 0.20 -10.57
CA ARG A 274 -14.55 -0.70 -9.42
C ARG A 274 -13.97 0.04 -8.20
N ALA A 275 -12.92 0.80 -8.41
CA ALA A 275 -12.29 1.57 -7.35
C ALA A 275 -13.23 2.64 -6.78
N THR A 276 -14.16 3.20 -7.55
CA THR A 276 -15.15 4.20 -7.11
C THR A 276 -16.43 3.59 -6.55
N ALA A 277 -16.89 2.45 -7.03
CA ALA A 277 -18.12 1.78 -6.56
C ALA A 277 -18.04 1.26 -5.13
N SER A 278 -16.86 0.92 -4.66
CA SER A 278 -16.63 0.38 -3.31
C SER A 278 -16.75 1.41 -2.16
N GLY A 279 -17.23 2.64 -2.43
CA GLY A 279 -17.43 3.69 -1.42
C GLY A 279 -18.86 4.18 -1.24
N SER A 280 -19.86 3.62 -1.93
CA SER A 280 -21.22 4.19 -2.01
C SER A 280 -22.29 3.43 -1.22
N SER A 281 -21.97 2.78 -0.11
CA SER A 281 -22.97 2.06 0.71
C SER A 281 -23.53 2.85 1.91
N GLU A 282 -23.36 4.18 1.99
CA GLU A 282 -24.05 4.99 2.97
C GLU A 282 -24.75 6.17 2.31
N GLY A 283 -26.07 6.07 2.23
CA GLY A 283 -26.94 7.17 1.80
C GLY A 283 -28.32 6.71 1.35
N ARG A 284 -29.04 5.88 2.09
CA ARG A 284 -30.50 5.82 1.95
C ARG A 284 -31.11 7.02 2.65
N PRO A 285 -31.79 7.93 1.95
CA PRO A 285 -32.54 8.99 2.62
C PRO A 285 -33.66 8.35 3.45
N GLY A 286 -33.66 8.64 4.73
CA GLY A 286 -34.74 8.26 5.63
C GLY A 286 -36.07 8.79 5.11
N GLU A 287 -37.07 7.92 5.02
CA GLU A 287 -38.46 8.24 4.84
C GLU A 287 -38.90 9.38 5.77
N GLN A 288 -39.25 10.50 5.18
CA GLN A 288 -40.12 11.48 5.83
C GLN A 288 -41.50 10.87 5.93
N ARG A 289 -41.83 10.23 7.06
CA ARG A 289 -43.22 9.98 7.43
C ARG A 289 -43.87 11.32 7.78
N GLY A 290 -44.74 11.77 6.90
CA GLY A 290 -45.72 12.79 7.22
C GLY A 290 -46.61 12.34 8.37
N GLY A 291 -46.92 13.24 9.26
CA GLY A 291 -47.89 13.09 10.31
C GLY A 291 -48.50 14.46 10.65
N ARG A 292 -49.66 14.62 10.25
CA ARG A 292 -50.71 15.60 10.55
C ARG A 292 -50.48 16.57 11.70
#